data_f6b811e4381b544fb84326c322f28800
#
_entry.id   f6b811e4381b544fb84326c322f28800
#
_cell.length_a   1.000
_cell.length_b   1.000
_cell.length_c   1.000
_cell.angle_alpha   90.00
_cell.angle_beta   90.00
_cell.angle_gamma   90.00
#
_symmetry.space_group_name_H-M   'P 1'
#
loop_
_entity.id
_entity.type
_entity.pdbx_description
1 polymer ?
#
loop_
_entity_poly.entity_id
_entity_poly.type
_entity_poly.pdbx_seq_one_letter_code
_entity_poly.pdbx_strand_id
1 'polypeptide(L)'
;DLEIEYQQAARDALVEAGIAPSRVRMISGSASAVLPKMNDGSYDLVLVDADAANVIEYVEHGLRIARSGGTVAVARALQHGRVADPAKRDEVTSAYRALITEVAASDAVVSSLSTAGDGLLLLTKRGI
;
A
#
# COMPACT_ATOMS: atom_id res chain seq x y z
N ASP A 1 3.34 7.72 9.85
CA ASP A 1 4.49 8.30 9.14
C ASP A 1 5.66 8.51 10.10
N LEU A 2 6.87 8.32 9.61
CA LEU A 2 8.09 8.56 10.39
C LEU A 2 8.41 10.05 10.51
N GLU A 3 8.05 10.83 9.51
CA GLU A 3 8.46 12.24 9.40
C GLU A 3 7.36 13.17 9.89
N ILE A 4 7.64 13.89 10.97
CA ILE A 4 6.68 14.84 11.56
C ILE A 4 6.31 15.95 10.56
N GLU A 5 7.26 16.38 9.74
CA GLU A 5 7.02 17.40 8.73
C GLU A 5 5.98 16.97 7.69
N TYR A 6 6.05 15.71 7.25
CA TYR A 6 5.09 15.16 6.29
C TYR A 6 3.71 14.99 6.92
N GLN A 7 3.64 14.58 8.18
CA GLN A 7 2.38 14.53 8.90
C GLN A 7 1.75 15.91 9.03
N GLN A 8 2.54 16.93 9.33
CA GLN A 8 2.03 18.31 9.43
C GLN A 8 1.52 18.80 8.09
N ALA A 9 2.24 18.54 7.00
CA ALA A 9 1.80 18.89 5.65
C ALA A 9 0.47 18.21 5.29
N ALA A 10 0.33 16.93 5.61
CA ALA A 10 -0.90 16.19 5.38
C ALA A 10 -2.06 16.75 6.22
N ARG A 11 -1.82 17.10 7.46
CA ARG A 11 -2.82 17.69 8.36
C ARG A 11 -3.30 19.03 7.82
N ASP A 12 -2.38 19.88 7.41
CA ASP A 12 -2.71 21.19 6.84
C ASP A 12 -3.55 21.07 5.58
N ALA A 13 -3.19 20.13 4.69
CA ALA A 13 -3.94 19.87 3.47
C ALA A 13 -5.38 19.39 3.77
N LEU A 14 -5.56 18.53 4.75
CA LEU A 14 -6.88 18.03 5.15
C LEU A 14 -7.73 19.12 5.77
N VAL A 15 -7.15 20.00 6.60
CA VAL A 15 -7.84 21.16 7.16
C VAL A 15 -8.27 22.11 6.04
N GLU A 16 -7.39 22.40 5.10
CA GLU A 16 -7.70 23.23 3.92
C GLU A 16 -8.84 22.63 3.08
N ALA A 17 -8.87 21.33 2.97
CA ALA A 17 -9.95 20.61 2.27
C ALA A 17 -11.27 20.55 3.06
N GLY A 18 -11.33 21.09 4.26
CA GLY A 18 -12.53 21.11 5.08
C GLY A 18 -12.83 19.78 5.80
N ILE A 19 -11.84 18.91 5.92
CA ILE A 19 -12.00 17.62 6.63
C ILE A 19 -11.90 17.87 8.15
N ALA A 20 -12.93 17.44 8.88
CA ALA A 20 -12.94 17.60 10.33
C ALA A 20 -11.80 16.82 10.98
N PRO A 21 -11.06 17.42 11.94
CA PRO A 21 -9.94 16.72 12.61
C PRO A 21 -10.33 15.40 13.26
N SER A 22 -11.57 15.27 13.72
CA SER A 22 -12.09 14.03 14.31
C SER A 22 -12.18 12.86 13.31
N ARG A 23 -12.11 13.13 12.01
CA ARG A 23 -12.15 12.13 10.95
C ARG A 23 -10.77 11.69 10.48
N VAL A 24 -9.72 12.26 11.06
CA VAL A 24 -8.34 12.01 10.66
C VAL A 24 -7.55 11.50 11.85
N ARG A 25 -6.85 10.40 11.67
CA ARG A 25 -5.94 9.86 12.68
C ARG A 25 -4.53 9.80 12.10
N MET A 26 -3.64 10.59 12.66
CA MET A 26 -2.22 10.59 12.33
C MET A 26 -1.47 9.73 13.34
N ILE A 27 -0.72 8.75 12.86
CA ILE A 27 0.06 7.85 13.72
C ILE A 27 1.53 8.04 13.39
N SER A 28 2.33 8.41 14.40
CA SER A 28 3.77 8.53 14.27
C SER A 28 4.43 7.17 14.45
N GLY A 29 5.43 6.89 13.64
CA GLY A 29 6.21 5.68 13.70
C GLY A 29 6.38 5.01 12.35
N SER A 30 7.23 4.00 12.29
CA SER A 30 7.38 3.19 11.10
C SER A 30 6.14 2.32 10.87
N ALA A 31 5.79 2.09 9.61
CA ALA A 31 4.68 1.22 9.28
C ALA A 31 4.89 -0.19 9.82
N SER A 32 6.12 -0.70 9.79
CA SER A 32 6.46 -2.02 10.35
C SER A 32 6.16 -2.14 11.84
N ALA A 33 6.27 -1.04 12.59
CA ALA A 33 5.96 -1.03 14.03
C ALA A 33 4.47 -0.80 14.31
N VAL A 34 3.79 -0.05 13.46
CA VAL A 34 2.39 0.38 13.64
C VAL A 34 1.40 -0.66 13.13
N LEU A 35 1.61 -1.19 11.92
CA LEU A 35 0.67 -2.10 11.26
C LEU A 35 0.30 -3.33 12.09
N PRO A 36 1.24 -4.01 12.79
CA PRO A 36 0.88 -5.17 13.61
C PRO A 36 -0.15 -4.90 14.70
N LYS A 37 -0.30 -3.63 15.11
CA LYS A 37 -1.23 -3.21 16.16
C LYS A 37 -2.62 -2.88 15.63
N MET A 38 -2.81 -2.87 14.33
CA MET A 38 -4.08 -2.55 13.70
C MET A 38 -4.97 -3.78 13.60
N ASN A 39 -6.27 -3.58 13.76
CA ASN A 39 -7.24 -4.66 13.80
C ASN A 39 -7.49 -5.28 12.42
N ASP A 40 -7.68 -6.59 12.41
CA ASP A 40 -8.03 -7.33 11.20
C ASP A 40 -9.38 -6.86 10.65
N GLY A 41 -9.49 -6.83 9.32
CA GLY A 41 -10.77 -6.63 8.62
C GLY A 41 -11.48 -5.31 8.91
N SER A 42 -10.76 -4.27 9.30
CA SER A 42 -11.34 -3.00 9.77
C SER A 42 -11.24 -1.84 8.78
N TYR A 43 -10.61 -2.02 7.63
CA TYR A 43 -10.40 -0.96 6.65
C TYR A 43 -11.03 -1.28 5.30
N ASP A 44 -11.61 -0.28 4.66
CA ASP A 44 -12.19 -0.38 3.33
C ASP A 44 -11.13 -0.28 2.23
N LEU A 45 -10.14 0.57 2.45
CA LEU A 45 -9.04 0.84 1.53
C LEU A 45 -7.74 0.98 2.30
N VAL A 46 -6.70 0.34 1.82
CA VAL A 46 -5.33 0.50 2.32
C VAL A 46 -4.44 0.95 1.17
N LEU A 47 -3.87 2.14 1.26
CA LEU A 47 -2.90 2.63 0.26
C LEU A 47 -1.49 2.39 0.78
N VAL A 48 -0.72 1.60 0.05
CA VAL A 48 0.69 1.34 0.31
C VAL A 48 1.53 2.28 -0.54
N ASP A 49 2.07 3.31 0.08
CA ASP A 49 2.94 4.32 -0.55
C ASP A 49 4.00 4.78 0.47
N ALA A 50 4.70 3.82 1.03
CA ALA A 50 5.79 4.03 1.98
C ALA A 50 7.13 3.58 1.37
N ASP A 51 8.10 3.22 2.20
CA ASP A 51 9.39 2.77 1.70
C ASP A 51 9.27 1.48 0.87
N ALA A 52 9.95 1.44 -0.25
CA ALA A 52 9.87 0.35 -1.21
C ALA A 52 10.46 -0.97 -0.70
N ALA A 53 11.44 -0.90 0.19
CA ALA A 53 12.15 -2.09 0.69
C ALA A 53 11.23 -3.06 1.45
N ASN A 54 10.16 -2.56 2.07
CA ASN A 54 9.25 -3.34 2.89
C ASN A 54 7.86 -3.52 2.25
N VAL A 55 7.75 -3.36 0.93
CA VAL A 55 6.46 -3.39 0.23
C VAL A 55 5.68 -4.68 0.47
N ILE A 56 6.35 -5.83 0.48
CA ILE A 56 5.69 -7.13 0.66
C ILE A 56 5.08 -7.22 2.06
N GLU A 57 5.82 -6.84 3.09
CA GLU A 57 5.30 -6.76 4.47
C GLU A 57 4.08 -5.87 4.56
N TYR A 58 4.14 -4.69 3.94
CA TYR A 58 3.03 -3.74 3.98
C TYR A 58 1.78 -4.27 3.26
N VAL A 59 1.97 -4.97 2.15
CA VAL A 59 0.85 -5.60 1.44
C VAL A 59 0.24 -6.73 2.26
N GLU A 60 1.05 -7.57 2.88
CA GLU A 60 0.56 -8.64 3.77
C GLU A 60 -0.30 -8.07 4.91
N HIS A 61 0.21 -7.05 5.59
CA HIS A 61 -0.58 -6.35 6.62
C HIS A 61 -1.80 -5.66 6.04
N GLY A 62 -1.67 -5.03 4.88
CA GLY A 62 -2.79 -4.37 4.20
C GLY A 62 -3.93 -5.35 3.93
N LEU A 63 -3.62 -6.53 3.42
CA LEU A 63 -4.62 -7.57 3.19
C LEU A 63 -5.24 -8.09 4.49
N ARG A 64 -4.47 -8.17 5.55
CA ARG A 64 -4.99 -8.57 6.87
C ARG A 64 -5.97 -7.55 7.44
N ILE A 65 -5.62 -6.26 7.41
CA ILE A 65 -6.44 -5.20 7.99
C ILE A 65 -7.59 -4.76 7.08
N ALA A 66 -7.51 -5.01 5.77
CA ALA A 66 -8.62 -4.77 4.86
C ALA A 66 -9.76 -5.75 5.13
N ARG A 67 -11.00 -5.27 5.10
CA ARG A 67 -12.18 -6.12 5.17
C ARG A 67 -12.35 -6.97 3.90
N SER A 68 -13.16 -8.00 3.96
CA SER A 68 -13.59 -8.71 2.76
C SER A 68 -14.26 -7.74 1.79
N GLY A 69 -13.88 -7.79 0.52
CA GLY A 69 -14.30 -6.81 -0.49
C GLY A 69 -13.54 -5.49 -0.43
N GLY A 70 -12.70 -5.28 0.56
CA GLY A 70 -11.83 -4.12 0.66
C GLY A 70 -10.65 -4.21 -0.32
N THR A 71 -10.00 -3.09 -0.58
CA THR A 71 -8.93 -2.98 -1.57
C THR A 71 -7.63 -2.53 -0.94
N VAL A 72 -6.54 -3.18 -1.33
CA VAL A 72 -5.18 -2.70 -1.09
C VAL A 72 -4.66 -2.13 -2.40
N ALA A 73 -4.24 -0.88 -2.39
CA ALA A 73 -3.66 -0.20 -3.55
C ALA A 73 -2.16 0.01 -3.30
N VAL A 74 -1.35 -0.40 -4.25
CA VAL A 74 0.12 -0.27 -4.16
C VAL A 74 0.57 0.72 -5.22
N ALA A 75 1.06 1.87 -4.78
CA ALA A 75 1.59 2.90 -5.67
C ALA A 75 2.99 2.53 -6.18
N ARG A 76 3.38 3.09 -7.31
CA ARG A 76 4.70 2.93 -7.92
C ARG A 76 5.09 1.48 -8.20
N ALA A 77 4.11 0.65 -8.50
CA ALA A 77 4.30 -0.78 -8.68
C ALA A 77 5.19 -1.14 -9.88
N LEU A 78 5.36 -0.26 -10.84
CA LEU A 78 6.23 -0.49 -12.01
C LEU A 78 7.70 -0.11 -11.76
N GLN A 79 8.01 0.62 -10.71
CA GLN A 79 9.38 1.01 -10.35
C GLN A 79 10.15 1.60 -11.54
N HIS A 80 9.55 2.62 -12.18
CA HIS A 80 10.09 3.28 -13.38
C HIS A 80 10.31 2.31 -14.56
N GLY A 81 9.45 1.29 -14.69
CA GLY A 81 9.55 0.28 -15.73
C GLY A 81 10.55 -0.85 -15.44
N ARG A 82 11.27 -0.79 -14.31
CA ARG A 82 12.30 -1.80 -13.97
C ARG A 82 11.72 -3.19 -13.78
N VAL A 83 10.48 -3.31 -13.33
CA VAL A 83 9.84 -4.63 -13.13
C VAL A 83 9.72 -5.42 -14.43
N ALA A 84 9.63 -4.73 -15.58
CA ALA A 84 9.56 -5.34 -16.90
C ALA A 84 10.93 -5.65 -17.51
N ASP A 85 12.01 -5.14 -16.92
CA ASP A 85 13.37 -5.34 -17.41
C ASP A 85 14.05 -6.50 -16.67
N PRO A 86 14.26 -7.66 -17.33
CA PRO A 86 14.87 -8.82 -16.68
C PRO A 86 16.34 -8.59 -16.25
N ALA A 87 17.00 -7.55 -16.76
CA ALA A 87 18.36 -7.18 -16.35
C ALA A 87 18.37 -6.47 -15.00
N LYS A 88 17.26 -5.93 -14.56
CA LYS A 88 17.12 -5.26 -13.24
C LYS A 88 16.77 -6.29 -12.18
N ARG A 89 17.75 -6.61 -11.33
CA ARG A 89 17.66 -7.67 -10.32
C ARG A 89 17.96 -7.16 -8.90
N ASP A 90 17.93 -5.85 -8.71
CA ASP A 90 18.06 -5.27 -7.37
C ASP A 90 16.92 -5.76 -6.47
N GLU A 91 17.16 -5.70 -5.17
CA GLU A 91 16.23 -6.25 -4.16
C GLU A 91 14.84 -5.61 -4.24
N VAL A 92 14.76 -4.30 -4.41
CA VAL A 92 13.48 -3.59 -4.50
C VAL A 92 12.71 -3.99 -5.74
N THR A 93 13.33 -3.94 -6.92
CA THR A 93 12.68 -4.32 -8.19
C THR A 93 12.21 -5.78 -8.15
N SER A 94 13.03 -6.66 -7.60
CA SER A 94 12.69 -8.08 -7.45
C SER A 94 11.49 -8.29 -6.52
N ALA A 95 11.39 -7.50 -5.45
CA ALA A 95 10.25 -7.56 -4.52
C ALA A 95 8.94 -7.16 -5.22
N TYR A 96 8.93 -6.06 -5.98
CA TYR A 96 7.73 -5.64 -6.72
C TYR A 96 7.36 -6.63 -7.82
N ARG A 97 8.35 -7.18 -8.52
CA ARG A 97 8.11 -8.21 -9.54
C ARG A 97 7.49 -9.46 -8.92
N ALA A 98 8.02 -9.94 -7.81
CA ALA A 98 7.49 -11.08 -7.08
C ALA A 98 6.06 -10.81 -6.59
N LEU A 99 5.81 -9.63 -6.04
CA LEU A 99 4.48 -9.22 -5.58
C LEU A 99 3.46 -9.28 -6.72
N ILE A 100 3.75 -8.69 -7.86
CA ILE A 100 2.86 -8.70 -9.04
C ILE A 100 2.56 -10.13 -9.49
N THR A 101 3.58 -10.97 -9.53
CA THR A 101 3.44 -12.37 -9.95
C THR A 101 2.60 -13.17 -8.95
N GLU A 102 2.87 -13.03 -7.67
CA GLU A 102 2.17 -13.78 -6.62
C GLU A 102 0.70 -13.40 -6.53
N VAL A 103 0.36 -12.11 -6.59
CA VAL A 103 -1.04 -11.70 -6.49
C VAL A 103 -1.85 -12.09 -7.72
N ALA A 104 -1.23 -12.11 -8.90
CA ALA A 104 -1.87 -12.57 -10.12
C ALA A 104 -2.24 -14.06 -10.04
N ALA A 105 -1.47 -14.85 -9.32
CA ALA A 105 -1.69 -16.28 -9.14
C ALA A 105 -2.55 -16.62 -7.90
N SER A 106 -2.83 -15.64 -7.05
CA SER A 106 -3.54 -15.88 -5.77
C SER A 106 -5.05 -15.96 -5.97
N ASP A 107 -5.65 -16.96 -5.34
CA ASP A 107 -7.12 -17.07 -5.26
C ASP A 107 -7.74 -16.17 -4.15
N ALA A 108 -6.90 -15.60 -3.28
CA ALA A 108 -7.35 -14.78 -2.17
C ALA A 108 -7.75 -13.36 -2.59
N VAL A 109 -7.28 -12.90 -3.73
CA VAL A 109 -7.51 -11.54 -4.23
C VAL A 109 -7.89 -11.55 -5.72
N VAL A 110 -8.57 -10.49 -6.12
CA VAL A 110 -8.70 -10.11 -7.53
C VAL A 110 -7.73 -8.95 -7.75
N SER A 111 -6.80 -9.10 -8.68
CA SER A 111 -5.76 -8.10 -8.92
C SER A 111 -5.90 -7.44 -10.29
N SER A 112 -5.50 -6.18 -10.36
CA SER A 112 -5.32 -5.46 -11.61
C SER A 112 -4.11 -4.53 -11.49
N LEU A 113 -3.42 -4.32 -12.61
CA LEU A 113 -2.27 -3.43 -12.68
C LEU A 113 -2.55 -2.37 -13.74
N SER A 114 -2.65 -1.12 -13.31
CA SER A 114 -2.77 0.04 -14.18
C SER A 114 -1.40 0.65 -14.43
N THR A 115 -1.21 1.23 -15.61
CA THR A 115 0.00 2.00 -15.92
C THR A 115 -0.08 3.45 -15.42
N ALA A 116 -1.19 3.85 -14.79
CA ALA A 116 -1.37 5.20 -14.24
C ALA A 116 -0.24 5.53 -13.24
N GLY A 117 0.27 6.75 -13.31
CA GLY A 117 1.46 7.13 -12.54
C GLY A 117 2.64 6.25 -12.90
N ASP A 118 3.33 5.76 -11.93
CA ASP A 118 4.41 4.76 -12.05
C ASP A 118 3.90 3.35 -11.75
N GLY A 119 2.67 3.06 -12.12
CA GLY A 119 1.98 1.81 -11.86
C GLY A 119 1.14 1.83 -10.58
N LEU A 120 -0.10 1.40 -10.71
CA LEU A 120 -1.02 1.24 -9.60
C LEU A 120 -1.52 -0.19 -9.58
N LEU A 121 -1.08 -0.96 -8.59
CA LEU A 121 -1.53 -2.33 -8.37
C LEU A 121 -2.70 -2.32 -7.41
N LEU A 122 -3.83 -2.84 -7.82
CA LEU A 122 -5.05 -2.94 -7.01
C LEU A 122 -5.32 -4.40 -6.65
N LEU A 123 -5.51 -4.66 -5.37
CA LEU A 123 -5.78 -5.98 -4.82
C LEU A 123 -7.11 -5.92 -4.06
N THR A 124 -8.16 -6.52 -4.60
CA THR A 124 -9.44 -6.60 -3.89
C THR A 124 -9.54 -7.95 -3.20
N LYS A 125 -9.71 -7.92 -1.89
CA LYS A 125 -9.79 -9.11 -1.06
C LYS A 125 -11.11 -9.83 -1.33
N ARG A 126 -11.04 -11.11 -1.73
CA ARG A 126 -12.24 -11.90 -1.93
C ARG A 126 -12.96 -12.11 -0.61
N GLY A 127 -14.29 -12.00 -0.65
CA GLY A 127 -15.13 -12.45 0.43
C GLY A 127 -15.28 -13.98 0.39
N ILE A 128 -15.34 -14.59 1.55
CA ILE A 128 -15.62 -16.01 1.67
C ILE A 128 -17.00 -16.16 2.30
#